data_072b0eb37f7a2220c8d4ce71c91add6f
#
_entry.id   072b0eb37f7a2220c8d4ce71c91add6f
#
_cell.length_a   1.000
_cell.length_b   1.000
_cell.length_c   1.000
_cell.angle_alpha   90.00
_cell.angle_beta   90.00
_cell.angle_gamma   90.00
#
_symmetry.space_group_name_H-M   'P 1'
#
loop_
_entity.id
_entity.type
_entity.pdbx_description
1 polymer ?
#
loop_
_entity_poly.entity_id
_entity_poly.type
_entity_poly.pdbx_seq_one_letter_code
_entity_poly.pdbx_strand_id
1 'polypeptide(L)'
;EHAQAKRFTLEAYPLVALLEGARVTMQPGASDLHYDVSLTYADGRKIEERVYAPNQLGHAQDGTPELSPTGWLRVRDAEGVPQIDAAQATEFQQVFRSIVDTVRGHAWGAHEPYFDRLEIRVDLPGIDFALPVDEEIVSTFEALHEDVYFSLLEHFQQHSGRPSGDRGLQPGQIIPDIRRHDGAARVLISLEPFAALAPVAPAALETPLAQMREPLSAAQIAGCMAAFGGDTFQAVSRQGRPVLGTYLRGPGPAVFISGAQHANETSGVVGALRAAQALAARGDAHFALIAAENPDGYALFNRLREHHPRHMLHASRYSALGDDIAYRERAPFFEREGRHQAHAISGAQLHINLHGYPAHEWTRPLSGYLPRHFELWTIPKGFFLVLRHHPGWGERARRLIEGVTARLARNVPGLVEFNARQLELFHAHALETGFDVLNGIPVQVTESDREALPLALISEFPDETVYGDRFVFAHTVQMETVLAATDLHRNAGV
;
A
#
# COMPACT_ATOMS: atom_id res chain seq x y z
N GLU A 1 -16.23 -22.94 -9.01
CA GLU A 1 -17.19 -21.86 -8.60
C GLU A 1 -16.51 -20.77 -7.77
N HIS A 2 -15.76 -21.15 -6.73
CA HIS A 2 -15.12 -20.14 -5.84
C HIS A 2 -14.03 -19.34 -6.54
N ALA A 3 -13.18 -19.96 -7.35
CA ALA A 3 -12.14 -19.27 -8.12
C ALA A 3 -12.73 -18.30 -9.15
N GLN A 4 -13.83 -18.68 -9.79
CA GLN A 4 -14.57 -17.80 -10.73
C GLN A 4 -15.16 -16.58 -10.02
N ALA A 5 -15.73 -16.75 -8.81
CA ALA A 5 -16.32 -15.65 -8.05
C ALA A 5 -15.27 -14.60 -7.65
N LYS A 6 -14.07 -15.02 -7.20
CA LYS A 6 -12.97 -14.12 -6.86
C LYS A 6 -12.53 -13.27 -8.06
N ARG A 7 -12.26 -13.91 -9.17
CA ARG A 7 -11.85 -13.24 -10.40
C ARG A 7 -12.89 -12.24 -10.87
N PHE A 8 -14.15 -12.64 -10.85
CA PHE A 8 -15.29 -11.83 -11.22
C PHE A 8 -15.34 -10.49 -10.45
N THR A 9 -15.16 -10.55 -9.13
CA THR A 9 -15.18 -9.35 -8.28
C THR A 9 -14.05 -8.38 -8.65
N LEU A 10 -12.85 -8.89 -8.91
CA LEU A 10 -11.69 -8.09 -9.29
C LEU A 10 -11.81 -7.47 -10.68
N GLU A 11 -12.43 -8.17 -11.64
CA GLU A 11 -12.61 -7.69 -13.02
C GLU A 11 -13.80 -6.74 -13.17
N ALA A 12 -14.80 -6.80 -12.30
CA ALA A 12 -15.99 -5.96 -12.37
C ALA A 12 -15.75 -4.52 -11.93
N TYR A 13 -14.82 -4.30 -11.02
CA TYR A 13 -14.55 -3.00 -10.39
C TYR A 13 -14.39 -1.83 -11.37
N PRO A 14 -13.51 -1.91 -12.38
CA PRO A 14 -13.29 -0.74 -13.25
C PRO A 14 -14.43 -0.50 -14.23
N LEU A 15 -15.20 -1.53 -14.62
CA LEU A 15 -16.35 -1.35 -15.47
C LEU A 15 -17.43 -0.50 -14.79
N VAL A 16 -17.64 -0.69 -13.50
CA VAL A 16 -18.58 0.15 -12.73
C VAL A 16 -18.13 1.61 -12.73
N ALA A 17 -16.83 1.86 -12.52
CA ALA A 17 -16.27 3.21 -12.53
C ALA A 17 -16.31 3.88 -13.91
N LEU A 18 -16.08 3.10 -14.99
CA LEU A 18 -16.09 3.59 -16.37
C LEU A 18 -17.50 3.83 -16.91
N LEU A 19 -18.50 3.12 -16.40
CA LEU A 19 -19.90 3.19 -16.85
C LEU A 19 -20.76 3.98 -15.84
N GLU A 20 -20.38 5.20 -15.59
CA GLU A 20 -21.01 6.09 -14.62
C GLU A 20 -22.55 6.11 -14.77
N GLY A 21 -23.24 5.85 -13.66
CA GLY A 21 -24.71 5.78 -13.63
C GLY A 21 -25.33 4.48 -14.17
N ALA A 22 -24.54 3.48 -14.53
CA ALA A 22 -25.02 2.17 -14.89
C ALA A 22 -24.85 1.16 -13.75
N ARG A 23 -25.86 0.31 -13.53
CA ARG A 23 -25.71 -0.89 -12.73
C ARG A 23 -25.09 -1.99 -13.60
N VAL A 24 -23.94 -2.48 -13.20
CA VAL A 24 -23.24 -3.57 -13.88
C VAL A 24 -23.43 -4.86 -13.09
N THR A 25 -23.86 -5.93 -13.76
CA THR A 25 -23.82 -7.28 -13.20
C THR A 25 -23.05 -8.17 -14.15
N MET A 26 -22.15 -8.98 -13.63
CA MET A 26 -21.38 -9.95 -14.39
C MET A 26 -21.59 -11.33 -13.78
N GLN A 27 -21.68 -12.34 -14.62
CA GLN A 27 -21.83 -13.73 -14.20
C GLN A 27 -20.94 -14.62 -15.07
N PRO A 28 -20.48 -15.79 -14.56
CA PRO A 28 -19.83 -16.79 -15.39
C PRO A 28 -20.72 -17.13 -16.59
N GLY A 29 -20.15 -17.08 -17.77
CA GLY A 29 -20.85 -17.45 -18.99
C GLY A 29 -20.98 -18.95 -19.19
N ALA A 30 -21.45 -19.35 -20.36
CA ALA A 30 -21.64 -20.75 -20.73
C ALA A 30 -20.32 -21.56 -20.85
N SER A 31 -19.18 -20.91 -20.84
CA SER A 31 -17.85 -21.53 -20.81
C SER A 31 -16.90 -20.70 -19.97
N ASP A 32 -15.79 -21.32 -19.52
CA ASP A 32 -14.73 -20.64 -18.72
C ASP A 32 -14.04 -19.49 -19.48
N LEU A 33 -14.31 -19.34 -20.77
CA LEU A 33 -13.75 -18.28 -21.60
C LEU A 33 -14.66 -17.05 -21.73
N HIS A 34 -15.83 -17.04 -21.09
CA HIS A 34 -16.82 -15.98 -21.26
C HIS A 34 -17.45 -15.57 -19.94
N TYR A 35 -17.77 -14.27 -19.85
CA TYR A 35 -18.71 -13.72 -18.88
C TYR A 35 -19.98 -13.25 -19.59
N ASP A 36 -21.14 -13.45 -18.95
CA ASP A 36 -22.39 -12.81 -19.34
C ASP A 36 -22.52 -11.51 -18.51
N VAL A 37 -22.56 -10.36 -19.18
CA VAL A 37 -22.57 -9.01 -18.59
C VAL A 37 -23.88 -8.35 -18.89
N SER A 38 -24.53 -7.81 -17.85
CA SER A 38 -25.76 -7.03 -17.97
C SER A 38 -25.54 -5.61 -17.45
N LEU A 39 -25.82 -4.63 -18.28
CA LEU A 39 -25.77 -3.21 -17.97
C LEU A 39 -27.19 -2.66 -17.89
N THR A 40 -27.53 -1.99 -16.80
CA THR A 40 -28.81 -1.30 -16.64
C THR A 40 -28.55 0.17 -16.36
N TYR A 41 -28.91 1.04 -17.27
CA TYR A 41 -28.77 2.49 -17.15
C TYR A 41 -29.95 3.11 -16.37
N ALA A 42 -29.75 4.32 -15.85
CA ALA A 42 -30.78 5.04 -15.09
C ALA A 42 -32.04 5.35 -15.91
N ASP A 43 -31.94 5.46 -17.25
CA ASP A 43 -33.04 5.63 -18.18
C ASP A 43 -33.83 4.34 -18.46
N GLY A 44 -33.45 3.22 -17.84
CA GLY A 44 -34.06 1.91 -18.02
C GLY A 44 -33.54 1.12 -19.24
N ARG A 45 -32.63 1.65 -20.02
CA ARG A 45 -31.97 0.92 -21.10
C ARG A 45 -31.13 -0.22 -20.53
N LYS A 46 -31.26 -1.39 -21.14
CA LYS A 46 -30.47 -2.58 -20.80
C LYS A 46 -29.62 -3.03 -21.97
N ILE A 47 -28.43 -3.49 -21.66
CA ILE A 47 -27.51 -4.14 -22.60
C ILE A 47 -27.09 -5.47 -22.01
N GLU A 48 -27.23 -6.53 -22.77
CA GLU A 48 -26.78 -7.88 -22.42
C GLU A 48 -25.68 -8.28 -23.41
N GLU A 49 -24.50 -8.57 -22.88
CA GLU A 49 -23.35 -8.91 -23.70
C GLU A 49 -22.62 -10.14 -23.17
N ARG A 50 -22.06 -10.92 -24.06
CA ARG A 50 -21.14 -12.00 -23.73
C ARG A 50 -19.71 -11.57 -24.00
N VAL A 51 -18.95 -11.36 -22.93
CA VAL A 51 -17.56 -10.90 -23.01
C VAL A 51 -16.60 -12.07 -23.04
N TYR A 52 -15.76 -12.10 -24.05
CA TYR A 52 -14.69 -13.09 -24.16
C TYR A 52 -13.54 -12.70 -23.20
N ALA A 53 -13.26 -13.57 -22.26
CA ALA A 53 -12.23 -13.39 -21.24
C ALA A 53 -11.38 -14.67 -21.15
N PRO A 54 -10.36 -14.84 -22.02
CA PRO A 54 -9.57 -16.05 -22.09
C PRO A 54 -8.83 -16.30 -20.77
N ASN A 55 -9.01 -17.49 -20.24
CA ASN A 55 -8.39 -17.92 -19.01
C ASN A 55 -8.08 -19.43 -19.05
N GLN A 56 -7.28 -19.87 -18.12
CA GLN A 56 -6.90 -21.26 -17.94
C GLN A 56 -7.01 -21.67 -16.48
N LEU A 57 -7.31 -22.92 -16.23
CA LEU A 57 -7.21 -23.50 -14.90
C LEU A 57 -5.73 -23.70 -14.57
N GLY A 58 -5.28 -23.08 -13.51
CA GLY A 58 -3.98 -23.26 -12.89
C GLY A 58 -4.12 -23.73 -11.46
N HIS A 59 -3.03 -23.64 -10.71
CA HIS A 59 -3.01 -23.93 -9.29
C HIS A 59 -2.21 -22.84 -8.56
N ALA A 60 -2.77 -22.36 -7.46
CA ALA A 60 -2.04 -21.55 -6.49
C ALA A 60 -0.85 -22.31 -5.90
N GLN A 61 0.00 -21.64 -5.15
CA GLN A 61 1.18 -22.27 -4.54
C GLN A 61 0.85 -23.40 -3.56
N ASP A 62 -0.34 -23.39 -2.95
CA ASP A 62 -0.84 -24.44 -2.06
C ASP A 62 -1.56 -25.59 -2.78
N GLY A 63 -1.59 -25.55 -4.12
CA GLY A 63 -2.28 -26.55 -4.94
C GLY A 63 -3.78 -26.27 -5.12
N THR A 64 -4.33 -25.20 -4.59
CA THR A 64 -5.74 -24.83 -4.81
C THR A 64 -5.97 -24.49 -6.28
N PRO A 65 -7.00 -25.05 -6.94
CA PRO A 65 -7.33 -24.71 -8.32
C PRO A 65 -7.73 -23.24 -8.44
N GLU A 66 -7.14 -22.54 -9.42
CA GLU A 66 -7.44 -21.12 -9.71
C GLU A 66 -7.60 -20.91 -11.20
N LEU A 67 -8.59 -20.08 -11.58
CA LEU A 67 -8.68 -19.52 -12.93
C LEU A 67 -7.78 -18.32 -13.05
N SER A 68 -6.93 -18.31 -14.06
CA SER A 68 -6.01 -17.22 -14.32
C SER A 68 -6.14 -16.71 -15.77
N PRO A 69 -5.95 -15.39 -16.00
CA PRO A 69 -5.89 -14.85 -17.36
C PRO A 69 -4.81 -15.53 -18.16
N THR A 70 -5.02 -15.70 -19.45
CA THR A 70 -4.00 -16.23 -20.34
C THR A 70 -4.08 -15.56 -21.71
N GLY A 71 -2.97 -15.56 -22.44
CA GLY A 71 -3.00 -15.27 -23.85
C GLY A 71 -3.82 -16.34 -24.61
N TRP A 72 -4.41 -15.94 -25.71
CA TRP A 72 -5.18 -16.84 -26.55
C TRP A 72 -4.87 -16.56 -28.01
N LEU A 73 -4.48 -17.59 -28.76
CA LEU A 73 -4.22 -17.48 -30.19
C LEU A 73 -5.37 -18.09 -30.99
N ARG A 74 -5.96 -17.29 -31.87
CA ARG A 74 -6.93 -17.74 -32.87
C ARG A 74 -6.39 -17.47 -34.26
N VAL A 75 -6.24 -18.52 -35.04
CA VAL A 75 -5.86 -18.43 -36.45
C VAL A 75 -6.95 -19.10 -37.26
N ARG A 76 -7.44 -18.38 -38.28
CA ARG A 76 -8.42 -18.89 -39.26
C ARG A 76 -7.85 -18.76 -40.65
N ASP A 77 -8.19 -19.68 -41.52
CA ASP A 77 -7.88 -19.56 -42.96
C ASP A 77 -8.76 -18.52 -43.65
N ALA A 78 -8.58 -18.36 -44.95
CA ALA A 78 -9.32 -17.40 -45.77
C ALA A 78 -10.83 -17.74 -45.85
N GLU A 79 -11.19 -18.98 -45.64
CA GLU A 79 -12.55 -19.51 -45.61
C GLU A 79 -13.20 -19.41 -44.22
N GLY A 80 -12.44 -18.92 -43.19
CA GLY A 80 -12.90 -18.73 -41.84
C GLY A 80 -12.82 -19.99 -40.97
N VAL A 81 -12.20 -21.07 -41.45
CA VAL A 81 -12.04 -22.32 -40.69
C VAL A 81 -10.95 -22.16 -39.64
N PRO A 82 -11.23 -22.48 -38.35
CA PRO A 82 -10.21 -22.39 -37.30
C PRO A 82 -9.06 -23.34 -37.57
N GLN A 83 -7.85 -22.81 -37.59
CA GLN A 83 -6.59 -23.57 -37.64
C GLN A 83 -5.95 -23.72 -36.27
N ILE A 84 -6.03 -22.65 -35.44
CA ILE A 84 -5.60 -22.61 -34.04
C ILE A 84 -6.71 -21.91 -33.26
N ASP A 85 -7.08 -22.47 -32.12
CA ASP A 85 -7.96 -21.81 -31.13
C ASP A 85 -7.56 -22.37 -29.76
N ALA A 86 -6.49 -21.81 -29.18
CA ALA A 86 -5.87 -22.37 -27.98
C ALA A 86 -5.20 -21.32 -27.09
N ALA A 87 -5.08 -21.66 -25.82
CA ALA A 87 -4.29 -20.86 -24.87
C ALA A 87 -2.84 -20.75 -25.34
N GLN A 88 -2.31 -19.53 -25.25
CA GLN A 88 -0.93 -19.20 -25.60
C GLN A 88 -0.29 -18.42 -24.44
N ALA A 89 0.76 -18.97 -23.83
CA ALA A 89 1.47 -18.26 -22.80
C ALA A 89 2.02 -16.93 -23.30
N THR A 90 1.72 -15.85 -22.61
CA THR A 90 2.27 -14.52 -22.88
C THR A 90 3.74 -14.45 -22.50
N GLU A 91 4.49 -13.48 -23.03
CA GLU A 91 5.87 -13.20 -22.64
C GLU A 91 5.97 -12.93 -21.12
N PHE A 92 4.99 -12.22 -20.55
CA PHE A 92 4.91 -11.96 -19.11
C PHE A 92 4.77 -13.24 -18.28
N GLN A 93 3.90 -14.16 -18.71
CA GLN A 93 3.77 -15.46 -18.04
C GLN A 93 5.03 -16.30 -18.14
N GLN A 94 5.75 -16.24 -19.26
CA GLN A 94 7.00 -16.96 -19.43
C GLN A 94 8.11 -16.39 -18.53
N VAL A 95 8.24 -15.05 -18.50
CA VAL A 95 9.19 -14.34 -17.63
C VAL A 95 8.87 -14.62 -16.15
N PHE A 96 7.62 -14.47 -15.74
CA PHE A 96 7.17 -14.77 -14.38
C PHE A 96 7.53 -16.20 -13.96
N ARG A 97 7.18 -17.20 -14.76
CA ARG A 97 7.50 -18.61 -14.47
C ARG A 97 8.99 -18.84 -14.38
N SER A 98 9.77 -18.28 -15.30
CA SER A 98 11.24 -18.40 -15.29
C SER A 98 11.86 -17.85 -14.00
N ILE A 99 11.37 -16.71 -13.48
CA ILE A 99 11.83 -16.14 -12.23
C ILE A 99 11.47 -17.04 -11.06
N VAL A 100 10.19 -17.42 -10.95
CA VAL A 100 9.68 -18.22 -9.83
C VAL A 100 10.38 -19.59 -9.80
N ASP A 101 10.52 -20.25 -10.95
CA ASP A 101 11.17 -21.56 -11.03
C ASP A 101 12.66 -21.48 -10.67
N THR A 102 13.35 -20.42 -11.08
CA THR A 102 14.77 -20.18 -10.73
C THR A 102 14.93 -20.01 -9.22
N VAL A 103 14.08 -19.17 -8.60
CA VAL A 103 14.15 -18.92 -7.15
C VAL A 103 13.76 -20.17 -6.35
N ARG A 104 12.73 -20.90 -6.76
CA ARG A 104 12.31 -22.15 -6.12
C ARG A 104 13.36 -23.26 -6.25
N GLY A 105 14.07 -23.31 -7.36
CA GLY A 105 15.14 -24.29 -7.62
C GLY A 105 16.45 -24.01 -6.88
N HIS A 106 16.60 -22.82 -6.29
CA HIS A 106 17.82 -22.46 -5.54
C HIS A 106 17.82 -23.12 -4.14
N ALA A 107 19.01 -23.55 -3.71
CA ALA A 107 19.19 -24.16 -2.38
C ALA A 107 19.30 -23.06 -1.31
N TRP A 108 18.20 -22.66 -0.74
CA TRP A 108 18.15 -21.66 0.33
C TRP A 108 18.62 -22.21 1.65
N GLY A 109 19.21 -21.34 2.51
CA GLY A 109 19.60 -21.69 3.86
C GLY A 109 18.38 -22.06 4.75
N ALA A 110 18.66 -22.60 5.95
CA ALA A 110 17.63 -23.00 6.89
C ALA A 110 17.14 -21.87 7.81
N HIS A 111 17.81 -20.72 7.82
CA HIS A 111 17.56 -19.63 8.78
C HIS A 111 17.39 -18.28 8.10
N GLU A 112 16.39 -17.54 8.54
CA GLU A 112 16.16 -16.15 8.15
C GLU A 112 17.24 -15.22 8.72
N PRO A 113 17.64 -14.16 8.00
CA PRO A 113 17.32 -13.90 6.59
C PRO A 113 18.13 -14.80 5.64
N TYR A 114 17.54 -15.19 4.51
CA TYR A 114 18.18 -16.05 3.52
C TYR A 114 19.17 -15.30 2.64
N PHE A 115 18.99 -13.97 2.53
CA PHE A 115 19.84 -13.06 1.75
C PHE A 115 19.75 -11.64 2.32
N ASP A 116 20.65 -10.77 1.92
CA ASP A 116 20.50 -9.34 2.14
C ASP A 116 19.54 -8.75 1.09
N ARG A 117 19.83 -8.91 -0.22
CA ARG A 117 18.96 -8.49 -1.31
C ARG A 117 18.87 -9.57 -2.38
N LEU A 118 17.66 -9.86 -2.82
CA LEU A 118 17.38 -10.64 -4.02
C LEU A 118 16.95 -9.65 -5.12
N GLU A 119 17.90 -9.26 -5.96
CA GLU A 119 17.66 -8.33 -7.07
C GLU A 119 17.16 -9.11 -8.30
N ILE A 120 16.04 -8.70 -8.84
CA ILE A 120 15.41 -9.34 -10.00
C ILE A 120 15.20 -8.25 -11.07
N ARG A 121 16.18 -8.07 -11.93
CA ARG A 121 16.11 -7.13 -13.03
C ARG A 121 15.45 -7.79 -14.23
N VAL A 122 14.38 -7.17 -14.71
CA VAL A 122 13.67 -7.57 -15.93
C VAL A 122 13.62 -6.40 -16.89
N ASP A 123 14.11 -6.60 -18.10
CA ASP A 123 13.97 -5.65 -19.20
C ASP A 123 13.10 -6.31 -20.28
N LEU A 124 11.92 -5.71 -20.60
CA LEU A 124 10.99 -6.26 -21.57
C LEU A 124 10.11 -5.17 -22.19
N PRO A 125 9.50 -5.43 -23.37
CA PRO A 125 8.45 -4.56 -23.89
C PRO A 125 7.19 -4.69 -23.05
N GLY A 126 6.36 -3.65 -23.02
CA GLY A 126 5.13 -3.66 -22.26
C GLY A 126 4.31 -2.39 -22.48
N ILE A 127 3.18 -2.31 -21.80
CA ILE A 127 2.26 -1.18 -21.85
C ILE A 127 2.10 -0.53 -20.48
N ASP A 128 1.94 0.78 -20.51
CA ASP A 128 1.47 1.63 -19.44
C ASP A 128 0.35 2.49 -20.00
N PHE A 129 -0.87 2.31 -19.53
CA PHE A 129 -2.04 2.98 -20.07
C PHE A 129 -2.93 3.49 -18.93
N ALA A 130 -3.08 4.83 -18.87
CA ALA A 130 -4.01 5.44 -17.92
C ALA A 130 -5.45 5.30 -18.42
N LEU A 131 -6.33 4.85 -17.53
CA LEU A 131 -7.77 4.83 -17.78
C LEU A 131 -8.37 6.22 -17.55
N PRO A 132 -9.50 6.56 -18.20
CA PRO A 132 -10.16 7.84 -18.01
C PRO A 132 -11.00 7.90 -16.72
N VAL A 133 -10.53 7.30 -15.64
CA VAL A 133 -11.20 7.27 -14.34
C VAL A 133 -10.17 7.30 -13.22
N ASP A 134 -10.32 8.26 -12.33
CA ASP A 134 -9.46 8.49 -11.15
C ASP A 134 -7.94 8.35 -11.47
N GLU A 135 -7.22 7.52 -10.73
CA GLU A 135 -5.79 7.22 -10.95
C GLU A 135 -5.60 5.82 -11.56
N GLU A 136 -6.66 5.22 -12.11
CA GLU A 136 -6.60 3.85 -12.62
C GLU A 136 -5.67 3.73 -13.83
N ILE A 137 -4.80 2.74 -13.81
CA ILE A 137 -3.89 2.43 -14.91
C ILE A 137 -3.93 0.93 -15.24
N VAL A 138 -3.57 0.60 -16.47
CA VAL A 138 -3.22 -0.77 -16.88
C VAL A 138 -1.73 -0.77 -17.19
N SER A 139 -0.94 -1.42 -16.37
CA SER A 139 0.50 -1.53 -16.53
C SER A 139 0.95 -2.97 -16.45
N THR A 140 1.58 -3.46 -17.52
CA THR A 140 2.17 -4.78 -17.52
C THR A 140 3.46 -4.84 -16.71
N PHE A 141 4.14 -3.71 -16.55
CA PHE A 141 5.34 -3.60 -15.71
C PHE A 141 4.99 -3.69 -14.23
N GLU A 142 3.98 -2.94 -13.81
CA GLU A 142 3.48 -2.98 -12.45
C GLU A 142 2.93 -4.36 -12.09
N ALA A 143 2.09 -4.92 -12.96
CA ALA A 143 1.54 -6.27 -12.76
C ALA A 143 2.65 -7.31 -12.56
N LEU A 144 3.73 -7.27 -13.35
CA LEU A 144 4.83 -8.21 -13.20
C LEU A 144 5.63 -7.96 -11.90
N HIS A 145 5.82 -6.69 -11.50
CA HIS A 145 6.44 -6.34 -10.22
C HIS A 145 5.68 -6.98 -9.05
N GLU A 146 4.36 -6.75 -9.03
CA GLU A 146 3.46 -7.25 -7.99
C GLU A 146 3.43 -8.79 -7.95
N ASP A 147 3.21 -9.41 -9.11
CA ASP A 147 3.12 -10.85 -9.24
C ASP A 147 4.40 -11.56 -8.78
N VAL A 148 5.57 -11.05 -9.20
CA VAL A 148 6.86 -11.58 -8.78
C VAL A 148 7.09 -11.37 -7.28
N TYR A 149 6.84 -10.17 -6.79
CA TYR A 149 7.06 -9.83 -5.38
C TYR A 149 6.25 -10.73 -4.45
N PHE A 150 4.94 -10.79 -4.63
CA PHE A 150 4.05 -11.56 -3.75
C PHE A 150 4.24 -13.07 -3.91
N SER A 151 4.47 -13.56 -5.12
CA SER A 151 4.75 -14.99 -5.34
C SER A 151 6.02 -15.44 -4.64
N LEU A 152 7.07 -14.64 -4.65
CA LEU A 152 8.32 -14.95 -3.95
C LEU A 152 8.18 -14.78 -2.43
N LEU A 153 7.42 -13.80 -1.96
CA LEU A 153 7.10 -13.67 -0.54
C LEU A 153 6.38 -14.92 -0.01
N GLU A 154 5.38 -15.43 -0.74
CA GLU A 154 4.71 -16.69 -0.39
C GLU A 154 5.66 -17.91 -0.45
N HIS A 155 6.55 -17.95 -1.44
CA HIS A 155 7.55 -19.01 -1.51
C HIS A 155 8.43 -19.05 -0.25
N PHE A 156 8.95 -17.90 0.19
CA PHE A 156 9.77 -17.85 1.40
C PHE A 156 8.96 -18.09 2.67
N GLN A 157 7.68 -17.74 2.69
CA GLN A 157 6.79 -18.07 3.79
C GLN A 157 6.62 -19.59 3.93
N GLN A 158 6.42 -20.31 2.83
CA GLN A 158 6.38 -21.77 2.83
C GLN A 158 7.72 -22.39 3.19
N HIS A 159 8.83 -21.86 2.65
CA HIS A 159 10.18 -22.35 2.94
C HIS A 159 10.54 -22.20 4.43
N SER A 160 10.13 -21.10 5.07
CA SER A 160 10.33 -20.85 6.50
C SER A 160 9.48 -21.72 7.42
N GLY A 161 8.42 -22.34 6.90
CA GLY A 161 7.42 -23.07 7.69
C GLY A 161 6.48 -22.17 8.50
N ARG A 162 6.48 -20.85 8.29
CA ARG A 162 5.59 -19.91 8.96
C ARG A 162 4.15 -20.02 8.44
N PRO A 163 3.15 -19.67 9.25
CA PRO A 163 1.77 -19.61 8.80
C PRO A 163 1.58 -18.64 7.63
N SER A 164 0.60 -18.92 6.77
CA SER A 164 0.23 -17.98 5.71
C SER A 164 -0.19 -16.63 6.30
N GLY A 165 0.29 -15.52 5.71
CA GLY A 165 0.02 -14.16 6.16
C GLY A 165 0.83 -13.70 7.38
N ASP A 166 1.84 -14.46 7.83
CA ASP A 166 2.75 -14.02 8.90
C ASP A 166 3.60 -12.84 8.43
N ARG A 167 3.30 -11.66 8.93
CA ARG A 167 4.01 -10.40 8.62
C ARG A 167 5.37 -10.26 9.30
N GLY A 168 5.74 -11.19 10.16
CA GLY A 168 7.06 -11.28 10.79
C GLY A 168 8.07 -12.10 9.99
N LEU A 169 7.75 -12.55 8.78
CA LEU A 169 8.67 -13.24 7.86
C LEU A 169 9.85 -12.33 7.49
N GLN A 170 11.08 -12.81 7.61
CA GLN A 170 12.30 -12.06 7.37
C GLN A 170 13.18 -12.71 6.29
N PRO A 171 12.75 -12.82 5.04
CA PRO A 171 13.53 -13.51 4.01
C PRO A 171 14.77 -12.72 3.57
N GLY A 172 14.77 -11.42 3.75
CA GLY A 172 15.61 -10.42 3.14
C GLY A 172 14.80 -9.54 2.18
N GLN A 173 15.45 -8.60 1.52
CA GLN A 173 14.78 -7.64 0.63
C GLN A 173 14.60 -8.22 -0.78
N ILE A 174 13.36 -8.52 -1.18
CA ILE A 174 12.99 -9.00 -2.52
C ILE A 174 12.74 -7.77 -3.40
N ILE A 175 13.46 -7.65 -4.53
CA ILE A 175 13.45 -6.43 -5.34
C ILE A 175 13.23 -6.75 -6.82
N PRO A 176 11.98 -6.85 -7.28
CA PRO A 176 11.67 -6.83 -8.71
C PRO A 176 11.88 -5.41 -9.27
N ASP A 177 12.86 -5.26 -10.14
CA ASP A 177 13.15 -4.03 -10.88
C ASP A 177 12.78 -4.27 -12.36
N ILE A 178 11.51 -4.02 -12.69
CA ILE A 178 10.95 -4.28 -14.01
C ILE A 178 11.07 -3.01 -14.85
N ARG A 179 11.69 -3.08 -16.03
CA ARG A 179 11.93 -1.87 -16.85
C ARG A 179 11.51 -2.06 -18.29
N ARG A 180 11.10 -0.96 -18.90
CA ARG A 180 10.76 -0.91 -20.33
C ARG A 180 12.01 -1.11 -21.18
N HIS A 181 11.91 -2.00 -22.17
CA HIS A 181 12.93 -2.25 -23.19
C HIS A 181 12.25 -2.72 -24.48
N ASP A 182 12.69 -2.20 -25.63
CA ASP A 182 12.07 -2.50 -26.94
C ASP A 182 12.61 -3.77 -27.61
N GLY A 183 13.31 -4.63 -26.91
CA GLY A 183 13.85 -5.88 -27.42
C GLY A 183 13.26 -7.11 -26.74
N ALA A 184 13.82 -8.28 -27.04
CA ALA A 184 13.45 -9.51 -26.37
C ALA A 184 13.65 -9.38 -24.85
N ALA A 185 12.76 -10.03 -24.08
CA ALA A 185 12.83 -10.03 -22.64
C ALA A 185 14.16 -10.55 -22.10
N ARG A 186 14.68 -9.89 -21.09
CA ARG A 186 15.91 -10.26 -20.38
C ARG A 186 15.62 -10.32 -18.90
N VAL A 187 16.11 -11.36 -18.24
CA VAL A 187 15.98 -11.56 -16.80
C VAL A 187 17.37 -11.76 -16.22
N LEU A 188 17.70 -11.00 -15.18
CA LEU A 188 18.90 -11.17 -14.38
C LEU A 188 18.48 -11.28 -12.91
N ILE A 189 18.84 -12.38 -12.27
CA ILE A 189 18.59 -12.61 -10.85
C ILE A 189 19.94 -12.71 -10.15
N SER A 190 20.14 -11.93 -9.08
CA SER A 190 21.36 -11.94 -8.28
C SER A 190 21.08 -11.79 -6.79
N LEU A 191 21.98 -12.31 -5.98
CA LEU A 191 22.05 -12.10 -4.55
C LEU A 191 23.14 -11.06 -4.27
N GLU A 192 22.73 -9.93 -3.72
CA GLU A 192 23.62 -8.79 -3.50
C GLU A 192 23.73 -8.46 -2.01
N PRO A 193 24.92 -8.20 -1.49
CA PRO A 193 25.06 -7.67 -0.14
C PRO A 193 24.55 -6.22 -0.08
N PHE A 194 24.27 -5.73 1.14
CA PHE A 194 23.99 -4.31 1.31
C PHE A 194 25.22 -3.47 0.95
N ALA A 195 24.99 -2.43 0.15
CA ALA A 195 26.04 -1.49 -0.18
C ALA A 195 26.43 -0.62 1.02
N ALA A 196 27.70 -0.21 1.09
CA ALA A 196 28.12 0.78 2.06
C ALA A 196 27.34 2.10 1.83
N LEU A 197 26.83 2.66 2.93
CA LEU A 197 26.04 3.89 2.87
C LEU A 197 26.94 5.13 2.86
N ALA A 198 26.66 6.04 1.95
CA ALA A 198 27.18 7.40 2.06
C ALA A 198 26.34 8.18 3.09
N PRO A 199 26.93 9.04 3.94
CA PRO A 199 26.18 9.92 4.82
C PRO A 199 25.22 10.83 4.02
N VAL A 200 23.98 10.91 4.44
CA VAL A 200 22.97 11.80 3.84
C VAL A 200 23.04 13.14 4.57
N ALA A 201 23.53 14.18 3.90
CA ALA A 201 23.51 15.52 4.45
C ALA A 201 22.07 16.08 4.44
N PRO A 202 21.61 16.73 5.54
CA PRO A 202 20.31 17.40 5.56
C PRO A 202 20.22 18.48 4.46
N ALA A 203 19.11 18.52 3.73
CA ALA A 203 18.85 19.51 2.70
C ALA A 203 17.67 20.42 3.09
N ALA A 204 17.79 21.72 2.77
CA ALA A 204 16.67 22.62 2.92
C ALA A 204 15.61 22.38 1.84
N LEU A 205 14.37 22.73 2.13
CA LEU A 205 13.29 22.72 1.16
C LEU A 205 13.33 24.00 0.31
N GLU A 206 13.24 23.85 -0.99
CA GLU A 206 13.04 24.98 -1.91
C GLU A 206 11.57 25.43 -1.95
N THR A 207 10.67 24.48 -1.73
CA THR A 207 9.22 24.70 -1.72
C THR A 207 8.68 24.41 -0.30
N PRO A 208 7.76 25.25 0.22
CA PRO A 208 7.12 25.00 1.50
C PRO A 208 6.42 23.63 1.54
N LEU A 209 6.47 22.94 2.68
CA LEU A 209 5.81 21.63 2.85
C LEU A 209 4.34 21.62 2.42
N ALA A 210 3.62 22.73 2.64
CA ALA A 210 2.21 22.84 2.25
C ALA A 210 1.97 22.83 0.73
N GLN A 211 3.01 23.02 -0.07
CA GLN A 211 2.94 23.06 -1.53
C GLN A 211 3.67 21.87 -2.17
N MET A 212 4.15 20.90 -1.39
CA MET A 212 4.85 19.74 -1.92
C MET A 212 3.91 18.89 -2.79
N ARG A 213 4.32 18.65 -4.01
CA ARG A 213 3.52 17.97 -5.04
C ARG A 213 4.03 16.55 -5.33
N GLU A 214 5.05 16.11 -4.59
CA GLU A 214 5.71 14.82 -4.74
C GLU A 214 6.39 14.39 -3.42
N PRO A 215 6.73 13.12 -3.25
CA PRO A 215 7.44 12.62 -2.08
C PRO A 215 8.78 13.32 -1.85
N LEU A 216 9.09 13.58 -0.59
CA LEU A 216 10.37 14.17 -0.17
C LEU A 216 11.52 13.18 -0.35
N SER A 217 12.73 13.70 -0.63
CA SER A 217 13.95 12.92 -0.52
C SER A 217 14.35 12.69 0.96
N ALA A 218 15.15 11.68 1.23
CA ALA A 218 15.68 11.43 2.57
C ALA A 218 16.45 12.63 3.14
N ALA A 219 17.18 13.37 2.28
CA ALA A 219 17.90 14.59 2.66
C ALA A 219 16.95 15.72 3.09
N GLN A 220 15.85 15.90 2.39
CA GLN A 220 14.82 16.88 2.73
C GLN A 220 14.10 16.51 4.04
N ILE A 221 13.78 15.24 4.26
CA ILE A 221 13.21 14.76 5.53
C ILE A 221 14.18 15.06 6.67
N ALA A 222 15.46 14.72 6.52
CA ALA A 222 16.48 15.03 7.52
C ALA A 222 16.61 16.53 7.80
N GLY A 223 16.53 17.37 6.77
CA GLY A 223 16.53 18.83 6.90
C GLY A 223 15.33 19.35 7.69
N CYS A 224 14.14 18.86 7.41
CA CYS A 224 12.92 19.20 8.15
C CYS A 224 13.02 18.75 9.62
N MET A 225 13.46 17.51 9.88
CA MET A 225 13.61 16.98 11.24
C MET A 225 14.61 17.83 12.06
N ALA A 226 15.73 18.21 11.49
CA ALA A 226 16.72 19.07 12.14
C ALA A 226 16.21 20.47 12.48
N ALA A 227 15.23 20.98 11.73
CA ALA A 227 14.68 22.32 11.90
C ALA A 227 13.70 22.45 13.08
N PHE A 228 13.14 21.35 13.60
CA PHE A 228 12.17 21.43 14.71
C PHE A 228 12.77 21.80 16.05
N GLY A 229 14.06 21.52 16.27
CA GLY A 229 14.65 21.60 17.60
C GLY A 229 14.09 20.52 18.55
N GLY A 230 14.27 20.70 19.86
CA GLY A 230 13.88 19.71 20.87
C GLY A 230 14.93 18.62 21.08
N ASP A 231 14.56 17.61 21.85
CA ASP A 231 15.44 16.47 22.16
C ASP A 231 15.41 15.49 20.98
N THR A 232 16.57 15.21 20.39
CA THR A 232 16.67 14.23 19.29
C THR A 232 16.94 12.84 19.82
N PHE A 233 16.35 11.82 19.17
CA PHE A 233 16.66 10.42 19.38
C PHE A 233 16.80 9.72 18.04
N GLN A 234 17.47 8.57 18.02
CA GLN A 234 17.77 7.88 16.77
C GLN A 234 17.87 6.38 16.98
N ALA A 235 17.22 5.63 16.10
CA ALA A 235 17.50 4.22 15.90
C ALA A 235 18.30 4.02 14.59
N VAL A 236 18.68 2.77 14.32
CA VAL A 236 19.45 2.40 13.12
C VAL A 236 18.72 1.28 12.40
N SER A 237 18.48 1.44 11.11
CA SER A 237 17.84 0.45 10.27
C SER A 237 18.72 -0.78 10.01
N ARG A 238 18.16 -1.82 9.43
CA ARG A 238 18.92 -3.04 9.07
C ARG A 238 20.12 -2.75 8.14
N GLN A 239 19.99 -1.78 7.22
CA GLN A 239 21.08 -1.38 6.34
C GLN A 239 22.01 -0.31 6.96
N GLY A 240 21.73 0.15 8.19
CA GLY A 240 22.55 1.15 8.86
C GLY A 240 22.11 2.60 8.64
N ARG A 241 20.93 2.86 8.06
CA ARG A 241 20.39 4.22 7.93
C ARG A 241 19.81 4.72 9.24
N PRO A 242 19.92 6.03 9.53
CA PRO A 242 19.31 6.60 10.72
C PRO A 242 17.76 6.65 10.59
N VAL A 243 17.09 6.19 11.63
CA VAL A 243 15.66 6.45 11.89
C VAL A 243 15.59 7.66 12.80
N LEU A 244 15.32 8.83 12.21
CA LEU A 244 15.40 10.10 12.92
C LEU A 244 14.13 10.37 13.73
N GLY A 245 14.29 10.66 15.02
CA GLY A 245 13.23 11.09 15.90
C GLY A 245 13.50 12.43 16.56
N THR A 246 12.45 13.19 16.88
CA THR A 246 12.50 14.39 17.69
C THR A 246 11.40 14.39 18.73
N TYR A 247 11.67 14.99 19.88
CA TYR A 247 10.73 15.13 20.98
C TYR A 247 10.63 16.57 21.41
N LEU A 248 9.43 17.12 21.35
CA LEU A 248 9.11 18.45 21.88
C LEU A 248 8.27 18.31 23.14
N ARG A 249 8.85 18.76 24.26
CA ARG A 249 8.18 18.79 25.54
C ARG A 249 7.22 19.96 25.66
N GLY A 250 5.99 19.69 26.04
CA GLY A 250 4.95 20.68 26.26
C GLY A 250 4.04 20.33 27.44
N PRO A 251 3.04 21.13 27.74
CA PRO A 251 2.05 20.84 28.76
C PRO A 251 1.02 19.80 28.28
N GLY A 252 0.49 19.03 29.23
CA GLY A 252 -0.57 18.04 28.97
C GLY A 252 -0.06 16.70 28.43
N PRO A 253 -0.96 15.81 28.04
CA PRO A 253 -0.60 14.48 27.54
C PRO A 253 0.14 14.56 26.20
N ALA A 254 1.18 13.75 26.07
CA ALA A 254 1.94 13.63 24.86
C ALA A 254 1.24 12.73 23.82
N VAL A 255 1.55 12.97 22.53
CA VAL A 255 1.22 12.07 21.43
C VAL A 255 2.51 11.59 20.75
N PHE A 256 2.48 10.41 20.15
CA PHE A 256 3.51 9.94 19.24
C PHE A 256 2.96 9.99 17.81
N ILE A 257 3.71 10.64 16.91
CA ILE A 257 3.34 10.83 15.50
C ILE A 257 4.35 10.08 14.64
N SER A 258 3.90 9.23 13.73
CA SER A 258 4.78 8.56 12.79
C SER A 258 4.20 8.45 11.38
N GLY A 259 5.09 8.27 10.40
CA GLY A 259 4.75 8.01 9.02
C GLY A 259 5.75 7.09 8.34
N ALA A 260 5.44 6.62 7.16
CA ALA A 260 6.24 5.70 6.36
C ALA A 260 6.76 4.48 7.14
N GLN A 261 5.89 3.87 7.96
CA GLN A 261 6.08 2.49 8.41
C GLN A 261 6.18 1.59 7.16
N HIS A 262 5.27 1.79 6.23
CA HIS A 262 5.37 1.30 4.87
C HIS A 262 5.90 2.45 3.99
N ALA A 263 7.04 2.23 3.38
CA ALA A 263 7.83 3.32 2.83
C ALA A 263 7.29 3.92 1.52
N ASN A 264 6.43 3.22 0.81
CA ASN A 264 5.72 3.69 -0.38
C ASN A 264 4.51 4.59 -0.06
N GLU A 265 4.06 4.65 1.20
CA GLU A 265 2.96 5.48 1.71
C GLU A 265 3.49 6.86 2.12
N THR A 266 3.65 7.77 1.16
CA THR A 266 4.53 8.94 1.32
C THR A 266 3.83 10.23 1.74
N SER A 267 2.51 10.35 1.57
CA SER A 267 1.79 11.55 2.01
C SER A 267 1.80 11.71 3.53
N GLY A 268 1.82 10.58 4.25
CA GLY A 268 1.96 10.55 5.71
C GLY A 268 3.23 11.24 6.20
N VAL A 269 4.35 11.11 5.48
CA VAL A 269 5.62 11.79 5.80
C VAL A 269 5.46 13.32 5.79
N VAL A 270 4.91 13.85 4.69
CA VAL A 270 4.68 15.30 4.55
C VAL A 270 3.62 15.78 5.52
N GLY A 271 2.55 15.02 5.73
CA GLY A 271 1.49 15.30 6.69
C GLY A 271 2.00 15.40 8.12
N ALA A 272 2.84 14.45 8.56
CA ALA A 272 3.47 14.45 9.86
C ALA A 272 4.37 15.66 10.09
N LEU A 273 5.23 15.99 9.11
CA LEU A 273 6.12 17.14 9.17
C LEU A 273 5.34 18.46 9.22
N ARG A 274 4.30 18.61 8.41
CA ARG A 274 3.42 19.80 8.42
C ARG A 274 2.69 19.96 9.76
N ALA A 275 2.14 18.86 10.29
CA ALA A 275 1.48 18.89 11.58
C ALA A 275 2.45 19.27 12.70
N ALA A 276 3.66 18.69 12.70
CA ALA A 276 4.70 19.01 13.68
C ALA A 276 5.10 20.48 13.61
N GLN A 277 5.25 21.08 12.42
CA GLN A 277 5.48 22.51 12.27
C GLN A 277 4.36 23.35 12.89
N ALA A 278 3.11 22.99 12.60
CA ALA A 278 1.95 23.72 13.14
C ALA A 278 1.86 23.59 14.67
N LEU A 279 2.11 22.39 15.20
CA LEU A 279 2.12 22.14 16.64
C LEU A 279 3.26 22.87 17.35
N ALA A 280 4.47 22.83 16.81
CA ALA A 280 5.63 23.54 17.36
C ALA A 280 5.42 25.05 17.38
N ALA A 281 4.83 25.61 16.32
CA ALA A 281 4.53 27.04 16.22
C ALA A 281 3.51 27.55 17.28
N ARG A 282 2.65 26.65 17.80
CA ARG A 282 1.71 27.01 18.90
C ARG A 282 2.41 27.18 20.25
N GLY A 283 3.59 26.59 20.43
CA GLY A 283 4.38 26.67 21.67
C GLY A 283 3.82 25.87 22.85
N ASP A 284 2.77 25.08 22.66
CA ASP A 284 2.09 24.32 23.70
C ASP A 284 1.96 22.81 23.37
N ALA A 285 2.54 22.38 22.26
CA ALA A 285 2.48 21.00 21.82
C ALA A 285 3.45 20.09 22.56
N HIS A 286 2.99 18.88 22.86
CA HIS A 286 3.76 17.83 23.50
C HIS A 286 3.71 16.58 22.63
N PHE A 287 4.79 16.30 21.91
CA PHE A 287 4.82 15.16 20.99
C PHE A 287 6.22 14.59 20.76
N ALA A 288 6.28 13.31 20.45
CA ALA A 288 7.39 12.67 19.76
C ALA A 288 7.04 12.48 18.28
N LEU A 289 8.01 12.61 17.37
CA LEU A 289 7.83 12.47 15.92
C LEU A 289 8.92 11.57 15.34
N ILE A 290 8.50 10.62 14.49
CA ILE A 290 9.35 9.92 13.51
C ILE A 290 8.66 10.05 12.15
N ALA A 291 9.13 10.96 11.31
CA ALA A 291 8.47 11.25 10.03
C ALA A 291 8.61 10.10 9.01
N ALA A 292 9.70 9.31 9.08
CA ALA A 292 9.93 8.16 8.21
C ALA A 292 10.51 7.00 9.03
N GLU A 293 9.67 6.02 9.37
CA GLU A 293 10.07 4.89 10.21
C GLU A 293 10.92 3.85 9.47
N ASN A 294 10.71 3.70 8.15
CA ASN A 294 11.39 2.70 7.32
C ASN A 294 12.32 3.37 6.29
N PRO A 295 13.50 3.85 6.69
CA PRO A 295 14.42 4.54 5.77
C PRO A 295 15.03 3.62 4.71
N ASP A 296 15.11 2.30 4.95
CA ASP A 296 15.61 1.33 3.98
C ASP A 296 14.60 1.11 2.85
N GLY A 297 13.34 0.87 3.20
CA GLY A 297 12.25 0.82 2.22
C GLY A 297 12.10 2.14 1.47
N TYR A 298 12.24 3.27 2.16
CA TYR A 298 12.14 4.60 1.54
C TYR A 298 13.25 4.87 0.51
N ALA A 299 14.47 4.40 0.76
CA ALA A 299 15.55 4.46 -0.21
C ALA A 299 15.28 3.56 -1.42
N LEU A 300 14.70 2.37 -1.21
CA LEU A 300 14.29 1.48 -2.29
C LEU A 300 13.14 2.08 -3.11
N PHE A 301 12.13 2.64 -2.45
CA PHE A 301 11.04 3.35 -3.11
C PHE A 301 11.56 4.45 -4.03
N ASN A 302 12.45 5.33 -3.53
CA ASN A 302 13.03 6.39 -4.33
C ASN A 302 13.83 5.87 -5.55
N ARG A 303 14.52 4.73 -5.41
CA ARG A 303 15.23 4.08 -6.52
C ARG A 303 14.27 3.55 -7.59
N LEU A 304 13.23 2.83 -7.19
CA LEU A 304 12.30 2.19 -8.12
C LEU A 304 11.40 3.23 -8.83
N ARG A 305 10.94 4.25 -8.12
CA ARG A 305 10.08 5.29 -8.70
C ARG A 305 10.76 6.15 -9.79
N GLU A 306 12.10 6.17 -9.87
CA GLU A 306 12.81 6.84 -10.98
C GLU A 306 12.39 6.32 -12.35
N HIS A 307 12.01 5.05 -12.42
CA HIS A 307 11.58 4.41 -13.67
C HIS A 307 10.06 4.32 -13.79
N HIS A 308 9.38 4.17 -12.66
CA HIS A 308 7.93 3.93 -12.59
C HIS A 308 7.29 4.74 -11.46
N PRO A 309 7.18 6.07 -11.61
CA PRO A 309 6.69 6.94 -10.54
C PRO A 309 5.24 6.69 -10.13
N ARG A 310 4.43 6.09 -11.03
CA ARG A 310 3.00 5.84 -10.80
C ARG A 310 2.66 4.37 -10.60
N HIS A 311 3.61 3.55 -10.19
CA HIS A 311 3.38 2.14 -9.88
C HIS A 311 3.30 1.88 -8.37
N MET A 312 2.52 0.88 -7.99
CA MET A 312 2.52 0.29 -6.66
C MET A 312 3.84 -0.46 -6.43
N LEU A 313 4.76 0.10 -5.71
CA LEU A 313 6.10 -0.46 -5.54
C LEU A 313 6.17 -1.26 -4.23
N HIS A 314 5.39 -2.36 -4.12
CA HIS A 314 5.28 -3.16 -2.89
C HIS A 314 6.61 -3.73 -2.39
N ALA A 315 7.61 -3.93 -3.26
CA ALA A 315 8.96 -4.31 -2.84
C ALA A 315 9.59 -3.33 -1.84
N SER A 316 9.17 -2.07 -1.85
CA SER A 316 9.64 -1.04 -0.91
C SER A 316 8.79 -0.91 0.36
N ARG A 317 7.66 -1.60 0.43
CA ARG A 317 6.70 -1.48 1.54
C ARG A 317 7.33 -1.89 2.87
N TYR A 318 7.99 -3.03 2.90
CA TYR A 318 8.53 -3.64 4.11
C TYR A 318 9.99 -3.25 4.37
N SER A 319 10.52 -3.65 5.52
CA SER A 319 11.90 -3.35 5.89
C SER A 319 12.93 -4.10 5.01
N ALA A 320 14.20 -3.80 5.19
CA ALA A 320 15.27 -4.54 4.51
C ALA A 320 15.42 -6.00 4.98
N LEU A 321 14.73 -6.40 6.04
CA LEU A 321 14.58 -7.82 6.40
C LEU A 321 13.42 -8.49 5.65
N GLY A 322 12.53 -7.73 5.05
CA GLY A 322 11.32 -8.23 4.38
C GLY A 322 10.10 -8.30 5.29
N ASP A 323 10.22 -7.94 6.57
CA ASP A 323 9.12 -7.92 7.54
C ASP A 323 8.42 -6.55 7.62
N ASP A 324 7.21 -6.58 8.16
CA ASP A 324 6.53 -5.38 8.62
C ASP A 324 7.07 -4.97 10.00
N ILE A 325 7.60 -3.76 10.12
CA ILE A 325 8.22 -3.22 11.33
C ILE A 325 7.31 -3.38 12.57
N ALA A 326 6.01 -3.21 12.41
CA ALA A 326 5.04 -3.34 13.50
C ALA A 326 4.93 -4.77 14.05
N TYR A 327 5.38 -5.76 13.30
CA TYR A 327 5.31 -7.18 13.67
C TYR A 327 6.65 -7.76 14.17
N ARG A 328 7.71 -6.94 14.23
CA ARG A 328 9.02 -7.36 14.75
C ARG A 328 9.03 -7.39 16.28
N GLU A 329 8.74 -8.53 16.84
CA GLU A 329 8.58 -8.71 18.29
C GLU A 329 9.87 -9.04 19.03
N ARG A 330 10.95 -9.35 18.31
CA ARG A 330 12.22 -9.81 18.90
C ARG A 330 13.40 -8.98 18.42
N ALA A 331 14.38 -8.81 19.31
CA ALA A 331 15.65 -8.19 18.96
C ALA A 331 16.41 -9.03 17.88
N PRO A 332 17.19 -8.36 17.01
CA PRO A 332 17.44 -6.91 16.96
C PRO A 332 16.25 -6.12 16.39
N PHE A 333 15.86 -5.05 17.06
CA PHE A 333 14.67 -4.28 16.70
C PHE A 333 14.86 -3.31 15.52
N PHE A 334 16.12 -2.93 15.22
CA PHE A 334 16.44 -2.01 14.13
C PHE A 334 15.51 -0.77 14.11
N GLU A 335 14.74 -0.59 13.03
CA GLU A 335 13.82 0.53 12.83
C GLU A 335 12.80 0.67 13.98
N ARG A 336 12.27 -0.47 14.47
CA ARG A 336 11.28 -0.48 15.56
C ARG A 336 11.82 0.09 16.87
N GLU A 337 13.14 0.07 17.09
CA GLU A 337 13.77 0.69 18.25
C GLU A 337 13.44 2.19 18.34
N GLY A 338 13.22 2.87 17.22
CA GLY A 338 12.75 4.25 17.18
C GLY A 338 11.42 4.44 17.92
N ARG A 339 10.47 3.51 17.77
CA ARG A 339 9.18 3.54 18.51
C ARG A 339 9.41 3.34 20.02
N HIS A 340 10.26 2.40 20.41
CA HIS A 340 10.58 2.18 21.82
C HIS A 340 11.15 3.44 22.47
N GLN A 341 12.06 4.13 21.78
CA GLN A 341 12.64 5.39 22.26
C GLN A 341 11.59 6.52 22.31
N ALA A 342 10.74 6.64 21.27
CA ALA A 342 9.65 7.62 21.24
C ALA A 342 8.68 7.44 22.42
N HIS A 343 8.29 6.20 22.72
CA HIS A 343 7.42 5.89 23.86
C HIS A 343 8.11 6.20 25.20
N ALA A 344 9.37 5.79 25.35
CA ALA A 344 10.11 5.99 26.60
C ALA A 344 10.35 7.46 26.92
N ILE A 345 10.66 8.30 25.92
CA ILE A 345 10.95 9.72 26.11
C ILE A 345 9.70 10.56 26.31
N SER A 346 8.61 10.21 25.63
CA SER A 346 7.38 11.04 25.61
C SER A 346 6.34 10.63 26.65
N GLY A 347 6.28 9.36 27.02
CA GLY A 347 5.20 8.81 27.83
C GLY A 347 3.82 8.94 27.15
N ALA A 348 3.79 9.00 25.82
CA ALA A 348 2.57 9.15 25.04
C ALA A 348 1.54 8.05 25.32
N GLN A 349 0.26 8.39 25.25
CA GLN A 349 -0.85 7.45 25.37
C GLN A 349 -1.63 7.29 24.06
N LEU A 350 -1.32 8.11 23.05
CA LEU A 350 -1.90 8.05 21.72
C LEU A 350 -0.76 7.99 20.69
N HIS A 351 -0.77 6.96 19.87
CA HIS A 351 0.02 6.88 18.65
C HIS A 351 -0.86 7.29 17.46
N ILE A 352 -0.40 8.25 16.68
CA ILE A 352 -1.01 8.68 15.42
C ILE A 352 -0.08 8.19 14.30
N ASN A 353 -0.46 7.10 13.65
CA ASN A 353 0.34 6.42 12.64
C ASN A 353 -0.26 6.68 11.26
N LEU A 354 0.47 7.40 10.41
CA LEU A 354 -0.01 7.84 9.12
C LEU A 354 0.36 6.82 8.05
N HIS A 355 -0.66 6.16 7.53
CA HIS A 355 -0.58 5.14 6.49
C HIS A 355 -1.26 5.60 5.21
N GLY A 356 -1.02 4.82 4.16
CA GLY A 356 -1.66 4.92 2.88
C GLY A 356 -1.77 3.57 2.18
N TYR A 357 -2.30 3.60 0.98
CA TYR A 357 -2.48 2.41 0.16
C TYR A 357 -2.55 2.81 -1.32
N PRO A 358 -2.55 1.83 -2.27
CA PRO A 358 -2.60 2.13 -3.70
C PRO A 358 -3.83 2.94 -4.11
N ALA A 359 -3.60 3.98 -4.91
CA ALA A 359 -4.67 4.83 -5.45
C ALA A 359 -5.42 4.16 -6.61
N HIS A 360 -4.86 3.09 -7.19
CA HIS A 360 -5.45 2.33 -8.29
C HIS A 360 -5.32 0.83 -8.06
N GLU A 361 -6.04 0.03 -8.84
CA GLU A 361 -6.08 -1.42 -8.66
C GLU A 361 -6.15 -2.22 -9.97
N TRP A 362 -6.20 -1.55 -11.11
CA TRP A 362 -6.53 -2.18 -12.36
C TRP A 362 -5.48 -3.13 -12.95
N THR A 363 -4.24 -3.06 -12.50
CA THR A 363 -3.14 -3.84 -13.08
C THR A 363 -3.15 -5.32 -12.77
N ARG A 364 -4.06 -5.80 -11.96
CA ARG A 364 -4.12 -7.21 -11.52
C ARG A 364 -4.95 -8.09 -12.44
N PRO A 365 -4.66 -9.35 -12.45
CA PRO A 365 -3.43 -10.13 -12.45
C PRO A 365 -3.11 -10.57 -13.87
N LEU A 366 -2.01 -10.13 -14.46
CA LEU A 366 -1.63 -10.48 -15.83
C LEU A 366 -0.88 -11.81 -15.91
N SER A 367 -0.13 -12.19 -14.88
CA SER A 367 0.51 -13.50 -14.79
C SER A 367 -0.47 -14.61 -14.41
N GLY A 368 -1.63 -14.23 -13.87
CA GLY A 368 -2.61 -15.13 -13.29
C GLY A 368 -2.38 -15.42 -11.81
N TYR A 369 -1.37 -14.79 -11.19
CA TYR A 369 -1.15 -14.89 -9.76
C TYR A 369 -2.08 -13.94 -8.99
N LEU A 370 -2.73 -14.44 -7.94
CA LEU A 370 -3.51 -13.65 -7.00
C LEU A 370 -2.88 -13.79 -5.62
N PRO A 371 -2.42 -12.70 -5.00
CA PRO A 371 -1.95 -12.75 -3.63
C PRO A 371 -3.06 -13.24 -2.70
N ARG A 372 -2.72 -14.12 -1.76
CA ARG A 372 -3.68 -14.61 -0.77
C ARG A 372 -4.21 -13.45 0.06
N HIS A 373 -5.49 -13.53 0.42
CA HIS A 373 -6.21 -12.50 1.19
C HIS A 373 -6.48 -11.18 0.43
N PHE A 374 -6.11 -11.09 -0.85
CA PHE A 374 -6.48 -9.97 -1.72
C PHE A 374 -7.71 -10.27 -2.59
N GLU A 375 -8.37 -11.36 -2.33
CA GLU A 375 -9.49 -11.84 -3.15
C GLU A 375 -10.74 -10.98 -3.06
N LEU A 376 -10.88 -10.26 -1.97
CA LEU A 376 -12.04 -9.40 -1.72
C LEU A 376 -11.58 -8.05 -1.19
N TRP A 377 -12.09 -6.99 -1.78
CA TRP A 377 -11.97 -5.67 -1.25
C TRP A 377 -12.77 -5.57 0.06
N THR A 378 -12.07 -5.59 1.18
CA THR A 378 -12.67 -5.42 2.51
C THR A 378 -12.50 -4.01 3.05
N ILE A 379 -11.74 -3.19 2.33
CA ILE A 379 -11.38 -1.83 2.72
C ILE A 379 -12.05 -0.88 1.74
N PRO A 380 -12.79 0.15 2.21
CA PRO A 380 -13.36 1.16 1.33
C PRO A 380 -12.22 1.94 0.67
N LYS A 381 -12.34 2.23 -0.61
CA LYS A 381 -11.50 3.24 -1.24
C LYS A 381 -11.85 4.62 -0.65
N GLY A 382 -10.94 5.58 -0.78
CA GLY A 382 -11.05 6.87 -0.13
C GLY A 382 -10.24 6.94 1.17
N PHE A 383 -10.38 8.02 1.89
CA PHE A 383 -9.72 8.17 3.18
C PHE A 383 -10.54 7.48 4.27
N PHE A 384 -9.88 6.67 5.09
CA PHE A 384 -10.52 6.04 6.25
C PHE A 384 -9.59 6.02 7.47
N LEU A 385 -10.17 5.71 8.63
CA LEU A 385 -9.48 5.66 9.91
C LEU A 385 -9.68 4.30 10.59
N VAL A 386 -8.60 3.77 11.15
CA VAL A 386 -8.64 2.63 12.07
C VAL A 386 -8.20 3.11 13.44
N LEU A 387 -9.02 2.86 14.45
CA LEU A 387 -8.67 3.16 15.84
C LEU A 387 -8.66 1.88 16.67
N ARG A 388 -7.50 1.55 17.19
CA ARG A 388 -7.33 0.45 18.13
C ARG A 388 -7.18 0.99 19.54
N HIS A 389 -7.77 0.29 20.50
CA HIS A 389 -7.68 0.71 21.90
C HIS A 389 -7.54 -0.47 22.83
N HIS A 390 -6.84 -0.25 23.94
CA HIS A 390 -6.75 -1.24 25.03
C HIS A 390 -8.10 -1.42 25.74
N PRO A 391 -8.31 -2.55 26.45
CA PRO A 391 -9.42 -2.72 27.35
C PRO A 391 -9.57 -1.54 28.32
N GLY A 392 -10.81 -1.06 28.51
CA GLY A 392 -11.10 0.11 29.35
C GLY A 392 -10.95 1.48 28.68
N TRP A 393 -10.45 1.56 27.44
CA TRP A 393 -10.30 2.81 26.70
C TRP A 393 -11.39 3.07 25.65
N GLY A 394 -12.37 2.20 25.53
CA GLY A 394 -13.40 2.25 24.48
C GLY A 394 -14.19 3.56 24.42
N GLU A 395 -14.55 4.14 25.58
CA GLU A 395 -15.25 5.41 25.64
C GLU A 395 -14.40 6.59 25.14
N ARG A 396 -13.10 6.59 25.49
CA ARG A 396 -12.14 7.58 24.98
C ARG A 396 -11.90 7.42 23.48
N ALA A 397 -11.77 6.18 23.03
CA ALA A 397 -11.63 5.86 21.61
C ALA A 397 -12.82 6.38 20.80
N ARG A 398 -14.06 6.12 21.25
CA ARG A 398 -15.27 6.59 20.58
C ARG A 398 -15.30 8.10 20.47
N ARG A 399 -15.09 8.83 21.58
CA ARG A 399 -15.04 10.31 21.56
C ARG A 399 -13.95 10.85 20.66
N LEU A 400 -12.78 10.20 20.65
CA LEU A 400 -11.67 10.61 19.78
C LEU A 400 -12.04 10.47 18.30
N ILE A 401 -12.55 9.32 17.87
CA ILE A 401 -12.84 9.07 16.45
C ILE A 401 -14.03 9.94 15.96
N GLU A 402 -15.07 10.13 16.77
CA GLU A 402 -16.19 11.03 16.47
C GLU A 402 -15.71 12.48 16.31
N GLY A 403 -14.87 12.94 17.22
CA GLY A 403 -14.32 14.31 17.17
C GLY A 403 -13.36 14.53 15.99
N VAL A 404 -12.48 13.54 15.70
CA VAL A 404 -11.55 13.61 14.57
C VAL A 404 -12.32 13.67 13.26
N THR A 405 -13.26 12.75 13.03
CA THR A 405 -14.06 12.72 11.80
C THR A 405 -14.89 13.98 11.60
N ALA A 406 -15.52 14.50 12.68
CA ALA A 406 -16.27 15.75 12.63
C ALA A 406 -15.39 16.96 12.29
N ARG A 407 -14.15 16.98 12.78
CA ARG A 407 -13.21 18.05 12.48
C ARG A 407 -12.67 17.97 11.06
N LEU A 408 -12.33 16.78 10.58
CA LEU A 408 -11.90 16.54 9.21
C LEU A 408 -12.96 16.94 8.19
N ALA A 409 -14.21 16.54 8.40
CA ALA A 409 -15.33 16.90 7.53
C ALA A 409 -15.53 18.41 7.42
N ARG A 410 -15.23 19.17 8.49
CA ARG A 410 -15.34 20.63 8.51
C ARG A 410 -14.15 21.35 7.91
N ASN A 411 -12.94 20.87 8.19
CA ASN A 411 -11.70 21.60 7.95
C ASN A 411 -11.03 21.23 6.63
N VAL A 412 -11.40 20.10 6.01
CA VAL A 412 -10.81 19.63 4.75
C VAL A 412 -11.87 19.65 3.65
N PRO A 413 -11.93 20.75 2.88
CA PRO A 413 -12.88 20.87 1.77
C PRO A 413 -12.70 19.74 0.75
N GLY A 414 -13.81 19.16 0.30
CA GLY A 414 -13.80 18.10 -0.70
C GLY A 414 -13.55 16.67 -0.15
N LEU A 415 -13.24 16.50 1.16
CA LEU A 415 -12.96 15.17 1.71
C LEU A 415 -14.21 14.29 1.77
N VAL A 416 -15.33 14.87 2.19
CA VAL A 416 -16.60 14.13 2.29
C VAL A 416 -17.08 13.71 0.91
N GLU A 417 -17.01 14.61 -0.07
CA GLU A 417 -17.38 14.36 -1.47
C GLU A 417 -16.46 13.31 -2.10
N PHE A 418 -15.16 13.39 -1.86
CA PHE A 418 -14.20 12.39 -2.31
C PHE A 418 -14.55 11.00 -1.75
N ASN A 419 -14.79 10.91 -0.45
CA ASN A 419 -15.16 9.63 0.17
C ASN A 419 -16.52 9.11 -0.30
N ALA A 420 -17.51 9.97 -0.49
CA ALA A 420 -18.84 9.57 -0.99
C ALA A 420 -18.73 8.88 -2.35
N ARG A 421 -17.96 9.45 -3.29
CA ARG A 421 -17.70 8.84 -4.59
C ARG A 421 -17.00 7.48 -4.46
N GLN A 422 -15.99 7.37 -3.61
CA GLN A 422 -15.26 6.12 -3.43
C GLN A 422 -16.11 5.04 -2.75
N LEU A 423 -16.99 5.42 -1.82
CA LEU A 423 -17.94 4.51 -1.21
C LEU A 423 -18.98 3.98 -2.22
N GLU A 424 -19.45 4.81 -3.16
CA GLU A 424 -20.33 4.35 -4.24
C GLU A 424 -19.65 3.26 -5.09
N LEU A 425 -18.38 3.46 -5.47
CA LEU A 425 -17.61 2.48 -6.21
C LEU A 425 -17.38 1.20 -5.39
N PHE A 426 -17.07 1.33 -4.11
CA PHE A 426 -16.91 0.21 -3.21
C PHE A 426 -18.19 -0.63 -3.09
N HIS A 427 -19.33 0.01 -2.83
CA HIS A 427 -20.62 -0.68 -2.69
C HIS A 427 -21.10 -1.37 -3.98
N ALA A 428 -20.61 -0.93 -5.14
CA ALA A 428 -20.97 -1.56 -6.40
C ALA A 428 -20.37 -2.97 -6.57
N HIS A 429 -19.27 -3.30 -5.87
CA HIS A 429 -18.58 -4.58 -6.02
C HIS A 429 -18.30 -5.32 -4.71
N ALA A 430 -18.31 -4.64 -3.56
CA ALA A 430 -18.08 -5.27 -2.27
C ALA A 430 -19.31 -6.02 -1.76
N LEU A 431 -19.08 -7.21 -1.22
CA LEU A 431 -20.16 -8.06 -0.72
C LEU A 431 -20.57 -7.69 0.72
N GLU A 432 -19.64 -7.22 1.54
CA GLU A 432 -19.86 -6.86 2.94
C GLU A 432 -19.08 -5.59 3.31
N THR A 433 -19.61 -4.84 4.28
CA THR A 433 -18.96 -3.65 4.84
C THR A 433 -18.57 -3.95 6.29
N GLY A 434 -17.28 -4.02 6.58
CA GLY A 434 -16.74 -4.25 7.92
C GLY A 434 -16.36 -2.96 8.66
N PHE A 435 -17.02 -1.84 8.36
CA PHE A 435 -16.70 -0.51 8.91
C PHE A 435 -17.98 0.34 9.11
N ASP A 436 -17.88 1.32 9.99
CA ASP A 436 -18.90 2.37 10.16
C ASP A 436 -18.55 3.61 9.32
N VAL A 437 -19.52 4.48 9.07
CA VAL A 437 -19.29 5.79 8.43
C VAL A 437 -19.67 6.90 9.39
N LEU A 438 -18.69 7.67 9.85
CA LEU A 438 -18.87 8.81 10.73
C LEU A 438 -18.53 10.11 10.01
N ASN A 439 -19.47 11.04 9.94
CA ASN A 439 -19.29 12.34 9.26
C ASN A 439 -18.79 12.21 7.81
N GLY A 440 -19.20 11.16 7.07
CA GLY A 440 -18.78 10.87 5.71
C GLY A 440 -17.39 10.21 5.60
N ILE A 441 -16.82 9.77 6.71
CA ILE A 441 -15.50 9.11 6.77
C ILE A 441 -15.70 7.67 7.28
N PRO A 442 -15.26 6.65 6.53
CA PRO A 442 -15.25 5.27 7.00
C PRO A 442 -14.30 5.11 8.18
N VAL A 443 -14.74 4.35 9.19
CA VAL A 443 -13.99 4.11 10.41
C VAL A 443 -14.12 2.66 10.87
N GLN A 444 -13.05 2.14 11.45
CA GLN A 444 -13.05 0.85 12.14
C GLN A 444 -12.50 1.05 13.56
N VAL A 445 -13.27 0.69 14.57
CA VAL A 445 -12.83 0.78 15.97
C VAL A 445 -12.78 -0.62 16.56
N THR A 446 -11.62 -1.00 17.11
CA THR A 446 -11.39 -2.35 17.65
C THR A 446 -10.68 -2.31 18.99
N GLU A 447 -11.14 -3.15 19.94
CA GLU A 447 -10.39 -3.41 21.15
C GLU A 447 -9.25 -4.38 20.86
N SER A 448 -8.02 -3.99 21.24
CA SER A 448 -6.82 -4.78 21.02
C SER A 448 -5.73 -4.34 21.99
N ASP A 449 -5.05 -5.26 22.63
CA ASP A 449 -3.89 -5.03 23.49
C ASP A 449 -2.55 -5.20 22.76
N ARG A 450 -2.61 -5.40 21.46
CA ARG A 450 -1.42 -5.61 20.63
C ARG A 450 -0.56 -4.35 20.48
N GLU A 451 -1.19 -3.18 20.46
CA GLU A 451 -0.47 -1.91 20.35
C GLU A 451 0.25 -1.58 21.66
N ALA A 452 1.42 -0.96 21.55
CA ALA A 452 2.21 -0.60 22.73
C ALA A 452 1.56 0.53 23.56
N LEU A 453 0.77 1.39 22.92
CA LEU A 453 0.07 2.51 23.54
C LEU A 453 -1.43 2.22 23.66
N PRO A 454 -2.09 2.79 24.69
CA PRO A 454 -3.52 2.56 24.92
C PRO A 454 -4.44 2.95 23.78
N LEU A 455 -4.04 3.91 22.94
CA LEU A 455 -4.74 4.34 21.73
C LEU A 455 -3.78 4.35 20.54
N ALA A 456 -4.19 3.78 19.44
CA ALA A 456 -3.50 3.85 18.15
C ALA A 456 -4.48 4.26 17.07
N LEU A 457 -4.36 5.50 16.59
CA LEU A 457 -5.11 6.03 15.46
C LEU A 457 -4.29 5.88 14.20
N ILE A 458 -4.78 5.09 13.26
CA ILE A 458 -4.18 4.82 11.97
C ILE A 458 -5.02 5.53 10.93
N SER A 459 -4.40 6.37 10.12
CA SER A 459 -5.04 6.98 8.95
C SER A 459 -4.61 6.24 7.68
N GLU A 460 -5.53 6.08 6.76
CA GLU A 460 -5.29 5.41 5.49
C GLU A 460 -5.78 6.32 4.35
N PHE A 461 -4.87 6.77 3.52
CA PHE A 461 -5.19 7.58 2.34
C PHE A 461 -4.71 6.85 1.08
N PRO A 462 -5.46 6.87 -0.04
CA PRO A 462 -5.00 6.30 -1.31
C PRO A 462 -3.95 7.23 -1.94
N ASP A 463 -2.69 7.17 -1.45
CA ASP A 463 -1.61 8.10 -1.77
C ASP A 463 -0.45 7.47 -2.54
N GLU A 464 -0.35 6.16 -2.56
CA GLU A 464 0.61 5.49 -3.42
C GLU A 464 0.29 5.85 -4.87
N THR A 465 1.28 6.28 -5.64
CA THR A 465 1.17 6.62 -7.06
C THR A 465 0.58 8.01 -7.38
N VAL A 466 0.13 8.78 -6.39
CA VAL A 466 -0.43 10.12 -6.65
C VAL A 466 0.62 11.23 -6.56
N TYR A 467 0.43 12.25 -7.38
CA TYR A 467 1.29 13.43 -7.50
C TYR A 467 0.45 14.69 -7.69
N GLY A 468 1.10 15.85 -7.63
CA GLY A 468 0.43 17.11 -7.93
C GLY A 468 -0.57 17.52 -6.85
N ASP A 469 -1.72 18.05 -7.28
CA ASP A 469 -2.74 18.53 -6.35
C ASP A 469 -3.36 17.44 -5.50
N ARG A 470 -3.45 16.21 -6.00
CA ARG A 470 -3.88 15.05 -5.21
C ARG A 470 -2.92 14.73 -4.06
N PHE A 471 -1.62 14.84 -4.29
CA PHE A 471 -0.64 14.65 -3.23
C PHE A 471 -0.73 15.75 -2.18
N VAL A 472 -0.96 17.02 -2.61
CA VAL A 472 -1.21 18.15 -1.69
C VAL A 472 -2.47 17.88 -0.86
N PHE A 473 -3.54 17.38 -1.47
CA PHE A 473 -4.77 17.01 -0.77
C PHE A 473 -4.51 15.87 0.23
N ALA A 474 -3.82 14.81 -0.18
CA ALA A 474 -3.49 13.67 0.66
C ALA A 474 -2.76 14.09 1.95
N HIS A 475 -1.61 14.79 1.82
CA HIS A 475 -0.86 15.20 3.00
C HIS A 475 -1.55 16.32 3.80
N THR A 476 -2.56 17.01 3.25
CA THR A 476 -3.40 17.95 4.02
C THR A 476 -4.37 17.20 4.91
N VAL A 477 -5.01 16.15 4.40
CA VAL A 477 -5.85 15.24 5.20
C VAL A 477 -5.04 14.60 6.33
N GLN A 478 -3.84 14.10 6.03
CA GLN A 478 -2.93 13.52 7.01
C GLN A 478 -2.55 14.52 8.11
N MET A 479 -2.18 15.74 7.73
CA MET A 479 -1.86 16.83 8.67
C MET A 479 -3.06 17.13 9.59
N GLU A 480 -4.23 17.35 9.02
CA GLU A 480 -5.44 17.69 9.79
C GLU A 480 -5.86 16.55 10.72
N THR A 481 -5.62 15.30 10.34
CA THR A 481 -5.83 14.13 11.21
C THR A 481 -4.97 14.22 12.47
N VAL A 482 -3.67 14.52 12.31
CA VAL A 482 -2.76 14.70 13.47
C VAL A 482 -3.20 15.86 14.35
N LEU A 483 -3.51 17.03 13.76
CA LEU A 483 -3.92 18.21 14.52
C LEU A 483 -5.22 17.97 15.28
N ALA A 484 -6.20 17.32 14.64
CA ALA A 484 -7.48 16.99 15.27
C ALA A 484 -7.29 16.02 16.44
N ALA A 485 -6.57 14.93 16.20
CA ALA A 485 -6.35 13.90 17.21
C ALA A 485 -5.55 14.44 18.42
N THR A 486 -4.51 15.23 18.18
CA THR A 486 -3.71 15.86 19.23
C THR A 486 -4.54 16.79 20.11
N ASP A 487 -5.32 17.70 19.50
CA ASP A 487 -6.14 18.65 20.25
C ASP A 487 -7.24 17.96 21.08
N LEU A 488 -7.90 16.93 20.51
CA LEU A 488 -8.92 16.16 21.20
C LEU A 488 -8.35 15.32 22.35
N HIS A 489 -7.18 14.72 22.13
CA HIS A 489 -6.53 13.93 23.17
C HIS A 489 -6.11 14.79 24.38
N ARG A 490 -5.61 16.00 24.13
CA ARG A 490 -5.27 16.97 25.19
C ARG A 490 -6.50 17.40 26.00
N ASN A 491 -7.60 17.71 25.31
CA ASN A 491 -8.80 18.19 25.96
C ASN A 491 -9.57 17.10 26.73
N ALA A 492 -9.35 15.83 26.43
CA ALA A 492 -9.95 14.71 27.14
C ALA A 492 -9.22 14.36 28.46
N GLY A 493 -8.09 14.97 28.73
CA GLY A 493 -7.30 14.80 29.95
C GLY A 493 -7.62 15.78 31.10
N VAL A 494 -8.59 16.70 30.88
CA VAL A 494 -9.07 17.67 31.89
C VAL A 494 -10.38 17.20 32.49
#